data_b0239eefee10238cb006f6671fbe5f91
#
_entry.id   b0239eefee10238cb006f6671fbe5f91
#
_cell.length_a   1.000
_cell.length_b   1.000
_cell.length_c   1.000
_cell.angle_alpha   90.00
_cell.angle_beta   90.00
_cell.angle_gamma   90.00
#
_symmetry.space_group_name_H-M   'P 1'
#
loop_
_entity.id
_entity.type
_entity.pdbx_description
1 polymer ?
#
loop_
_entity_poly.entity_id
_entity_poly.type
_entity_poly.pdbx_seq_one_letter_code
_entity_poly.pdbx_strand_id
1 'polypeptide(L)'
;MSVIYLLVSALCVLALAYRYYSAFIAAKVLMLDDRNITPAITCNDGKDYVPTNKWVVFGHHFAAIAGAGPLIGPTLAAQYGWGPGFFWILLGSVFAGCVHDMIILFASVRHRGQSLSAIAKKDVSRITGVTTAFVTLFIIIVALSGLAVAVTNALYNNPWGVFTIAMTIPIAMIVGVYMFKIRPGAILSGTVIGVMAVLAAVYFGAPVAESSLAGWFTFSKESLSIMLPVYGFCAAALPVWLLLAPRDYLSTYLKIAVIGVLAIGLFLVNPTVKMPFVTNFIEGGGPIIPGPVWPYVFITIACGAISGFHALIGSGTTPKMLERESQIRLVGYGAMLVEAFVGLMALLAAVTLVPNDYFAINTSSAAFAKLNMPVKDLPELCRLVGLDVTHRPGGAISLAVGMAHIFSSMGEGLRHTMKYWFQFIIMFEALFILTTIDAGTRVARYILQDILGNLYAPLKKTDWAPGVVLTSGAVSFAWGYILYTGDISTIWPMFGVTNQTLAALALAIGTTIILRIATNKLYAIVTAVPCVVMAVTTFAAGFMNIKLYMAKGMMLNTVLSAVIIVLVTIIIVDNIRVWTMLFKTEKPVGMNDERGRIYCPVVSAHAPDDLPLA
;
A
#
# COMPACT_ATOMS: atom_id res chain seq x y z
N MET A 1 -26.51 -14.19 1.35
CA MET A 1 -25.94 -14.33 0.00
C MET A 1 -24.59 -15.03 0.12
N SER A 2 -24.29 -15.96 -0.79
CA SER A 2 -23.00 -16.66 -0.76
C SER A 2 -21.87 -15.77 -1.30
N VAL A 3 -20.70 -15.83 -0.66
CA VAL A 3 -19.50 -15.05 -1.03
C VAL A 3 -19.03 -15.37 -2.46
N ILE A 4 -19.23 -16.60 -2.93
CA ILE A 4 -18.76 -17.02 -4.26
C ILE A 4 -19.39 -16.19 -5.40
N TYR A 5 -20.65 -15.75 -5.27
CA TYR A 5 -21.27 -14.91 -6.30
C TYR A 5 -20.58 -13.55 -6.43
N LEU A 6 -20.22 -12.94 -5.30
CA LEU A 6 -19.47 -11.67 -5.29
C LEU A 6 -18.06 -11.87 -5.85
N LEU A 7 -17.39 -12.93 -5.43
CA LEU A 7 -16.02 -13.22 -5.85
C LEU A 7 -15.93 -13.49 -7.35
N VAL A 8 -16.83 -14.33 -7.88
CA VAL A 8 -16.84 -14.65 -9.33
C VAL A 8 -17.23 -13.44 -10.16
N SER A 9 -18.25 -12.67 -9.76
CA SER A 9 -18.63 -11.46 -10.49
C SER A 9 -17.49 -10.43 -10.52
N ALA A 10 -16.77 -10.26 -9.41
CA ALA A 10 -15.60 -9.39 -9.36
C ALA A 10 -14.48 -9.88 -10.29
N LEU A 11 -14.13 -11.16 -10.24
CA LEU A 11 -13.13 -11.75 -11.13
C LEU A 11 -13.47 -11.55 -12.61
N CYS A 12 -14.74 -11.73 -13.00
CA CYS A 12 -15.18 -11.48 -14.36
C CYS A 12 -14.96 -10.03 -14.78
N VAL A 13 -15.34 -9.06 -13.92
CA VAL A 13 -15.14 -7.62 -14.21
C VAL A 13 -13.65 -7.28 -14.31
N LEU A 14 -12.82 -7.75 -13.38
CA LEU A 14 -11.38 -7.51 -13.39
C LEU A 14 -10.71 -8.13 -14.63
N ALA A 15 -11.12 -9.33 -15.03
CA ALA A 15 -10.63 -9.99 -16.24
C ALA A 15 -11.01 -9.22 -17.53
N LEU A 16 -12.26 -8.77 -17.63
CA LEU A 16 -12.73 -7.94 -18.75
C LEU A 16 -11.98 -6.59 -18.79
N ALA A 17 -11.76 -5.96 -17.65
CA ALA A 17 -10.98 -4.73 -17.55
C ALA A 17 -9.54 -4.93 -18.03
N TYR A 18 -8.88 -6.02 -17.61
CA TYR A 18 -7.54 -6.33 -18.09
C TYR A 18 -7.55 -6.63 -19.60
N ARG A 19 -8.52 -7.41 -20.09
CA ARG A 19 -8.55 -7.81 -21.50
C ARG A 19 -8.77 -6.64 -22.44
N TYR A 20 -9.71 -5.75 -22.13
CA TYR A 20 -10.18 -4.72 -23.06
C TYR A 20 -9.70 -3.32 -22.67
N TYR A 21 -9.96 -2.87 -21.44
CA TYR A 21 -9.68 -1.49 -21.05
C TYR A 21 -8.17 -1.21 -20.93
N SER A 22 -7.40 -2.12 -20.31
CA SER A 22 -5.95 -1.96 -20.25
C SER A 22 -5.30 -2.06 -21.65
N ALA A 23 -5.86 -2.89 -22.56
CA ALA A 23 -5.39 -2.99 -23.94
C ALA A 23 -5.64 -1.68 -24.72
N PHE A 24 -6.80 -1.06 -24.51
CA PHE A 24 -7.12 0.26 -25.07
C PHE A 24 -6.13 1.32 -24.58
N ILE A 25 -5.87 1.37 -23.27
CA ILE A 25 -4.91 2.33 -22.71
C ILE A 25 -3.51 2.09 -23.28
N ALA A 26 -3.04 0.85 -23.32
CA ALA A 26 -1.74 0.49 -23.85
C ALA A 26 -1.55 0.90 -25.32
N ALA A 27 -2.53 0.56 -26.16
CA ALA A 27 -2.41 0.70 -27.62
C ALA A 27 -2.79 2.09 -28.15
N LYS A 28 -3.75 2.78 -27.52
CA LYS A 28 -4.31 4.03 -28.05
C LYS A 28 -3.93 5.26 -27.23
N VAL A 29 -3.85 5.14 -25.90
CA VAL A 29 -3.56 6.27 -25.02
C VAL A 29 -2.06 6.45 -24.86
N LEU A 30 -1.32 5.39 -24.49
CA LEU A 30 0.11 5.42 -24.22
C LEU A 30 0.96 5.02 -25.43
N MET A 31 0.36 4.31 -26.40
CA MET A 31 1.06 3.84 -27.61
C MET A 31 2.36 3.11 -27.26
N LEU A 32 2.26 2.10 -26.38
CA LEU A 32 3.43 1.32 -25.93
C LEU A 32 4.08 0.64 -27.13
N ASP A 33 5.40 0.78 -27.24
CA ASP A 33 6.19 0.27 -28.35
C ASP A 33 7.54 -0.25 -27.83
N ASP A 34 7.82 -1.53 -28.04
CA ASP A 34 9.07 -2.18 -27.61
C ASP A 34 10.32 -1.69 -28.35
N ARG A 35 10.17 -0.89 -29.41
CA ARG A 35 11.29 -0.17 -30.05
C ARG A 35 11.84 0.95 -29.16
N ASN A 36 11.08 1.40 -28.17
CA ASN A 36 11.57 2.32 -27.16
C ASN A 36 12.38 1.54 -26.11
N ILE A 37 13.68 1.71 -26.12
CA ILE A 37 14.59 1.02 -25.20
C ILE A 37 14.36 1.54 -23.78
N THR A 38 14.13 0.62 -22.84
CA THR A 38 13.85 0.95 -21.45
C THR A 38 15.10 1.44 -20.70
N PRO A 39 14.93 2.18 -19.60
CA PRO A 39 16.05 2.61 -18.76
C PRO A 39 16.81 1.45 -18.11
N ALA A 40 16.16 0.32 -17.88
CA ALA A 40 16.82 -0.90 -17.39
C ALA A 40 17.97 -1.33 -18.30
N ILE A 41 17.83 -1.14 -19.62
CA ILE A 41 18.84 -1.48 -20.63
C ILE A 41 19.81 -0.31 -20.83
N THR A 42 19.28 0.93 -21.07
CA THR A 42 20.12 2.08 -21.44
C THR A 42 20.95 2.64 -20.30
N CYS A 43 20.53 2.45 -19.07
CA CYS A 43 21.19 2.93 -17.85
C CYS A 43 21.70 1.77 -16.98
N ASN A 44 21.82 0.55 -17.54
CA ASN A 44 22.23 -0.63 -16.78
C ASN A 44 23.57 -0.39 -16.06
N ASP A 45 23.52 -0.44 -14.72
CA ASP A 45 24.68 -0.27 -13.83
C ASP A 45 24.96 -1.55 -13.00
N GLY A 46 24.15 -2.59 -13.21
CA GLY A 46 24.22 -3.85 -12.45
C GLY A 46 23.83 -3.75 -10.98
N LYS A 47 23.26 -2.62 -10.53
CA LYS A 47 22.86 -2.37 -9.13
C LYS A 47 21.42 -1.90 -9.03
N ASP A 48 21.13 -0.71 -9.55
CA ASP A 48 19.80 -0.11 -9.51
C ASP A 48 19.04 -0.35 -10.81
N TYR A 49 19.73 -0.31 -11.94
CA TYR A 49 19.18 -0.54 -13.27
C TYR A 49 19.62 -1.92 -13.77
N VAL A 50 18.71 -2.89 -13.69
CA VAL A 50 19.00 -4.29 -14.06
C VAL A 50 17.82 -4.86 -14.85
N PRO A 51 18.00 -5.17 -16.15
CA PRO A 51 16.96 -5.83 -16.94
C PRO A 51 16.54 -7.13 -16.26
N THR A 52 15.25 -7.31 -16.01
CA THR A 52 14.74 -8.40 -15.19
C THR A 52 13.51 -9.02 -15.84
N ASN A 53 13.38 -10.35 -15.78
CA ASN A 53 12.25 -11.09 -16.33
C ASN A 53 10.90 -10.50 -15.85
N LYS A 54 9.94 -10.35 -16.77
CA LYS A 54 8.65 -9.72 -16.54
C LYS A 54 7.86 -10.27 -15.34
N TRP A 55 7.96 -11.58 -15.06
CA TRP A 55 7.25 -12.20 -13.94
C TRP A 55 7.90 -11.89 -12.60
N VAL A 56 9.24 -11.76 -12.59
CA VAL A 56 9.98 -11.31 -11.40
C VAL A 56 9.67 -9.84 -11.13
N VAL A 57 9.66 -9.00 -12.17
CA VAL A 57 9.29 -7.57 -12.05
C VAL A 57 7.84 -7.42 -11.59
N PHE A 58 6.91 -8.22 -12.14
CA PHE A 58 5.52 -8.24 -11.69
C PHE A 58 5.41 -8.60 -10.20
N GLY A 59 6.09 -9.67 -9.77
CA GLY A 59 6.11 -10.11 -8.38
C GLY A 59 6.71 -9.05 -7.44
N HIS A 60 7.83 -8.43 -7.83
CA HIS A 60 8.46 -7.34 -7.09
C HIS A 60 7.53 -6.12 -6.97
N HIS A 61 6.95 -5.70 -8.09
CA HIS A 61 6.02 -4.55 -8.11
C HIS A 61 4.78 -4.82 -7.26
N PHE A 62 4.13 -5.97 -7.47
CA PHE A 62 2.97 -6.39 -6.68
C PHE A 62 3.29 -6.45 -5.18
N ALA A 63 4.43 -7.04 -4.81
CA ALA A 63 4.82 -7.12 -3.40
C ALA A 63 5.08 -5.75 -2.78
N ALA A 64 5.59 -4.80 -3.55
CA ALA A 64 5.89 -3.45 -3.10
C ALA A 64 4.64 -2.56 -2.99
N ILE A 65 3.66 -2.70 -3.90
CA ILE A 65 2.39 -1.96 -3.86
C ILE A 65 1.41 -2.56 -2.86
N ALA A 66 1.23 -3.89 -2.86
CA ALA A 66 0.33 -4.60 -1.97
C ALA A 66 0.88 -4.64 -0.54
N GLY A 67 0.82 -3.52 0.16
CA GLY A 67 1.05 -3.42 1.60
C GLY A 67 -0.17 -3.88 2.41
N ALA A 68 -0.22 -3.57 3.70
CA ALA A 68 -1.38 -3.89 4.54
C ALA A 68 -2.63 -3.04 4.24
N GLY A 69 -2.49 -1.95 3.49
CA GLY A 69 -3.60 -1.07 3.13
C GLY A 69 -4.79 -1.76 2.47
N PRO A 70 -4.59 -2.62 1.44
CA PRO A 70 -5.67 -3.37 0.80
C PRO A 70 -6.33 -4.42 1.72
N LEU A 71 -5.70 -4.79 2.82
CA LEU A 71 -6.28 -5.70 3.82
C LEU A 71 -7.11 -4.93 4.85
N ILE A 72 -6.53 -3.91 5.45
CA ILE A 72 -7.11 -3.16 6.57
C ILE A 72 -8.24 -2.23 6.11
N GLY A 73 -8.01 -1.46 5.03
CA GLY A 73 -8.99 -0.49 4.53
C GLY A 73 -10.37 -1.07 4.25
N PRO A 74 -10.46 -2.13 3.42
CA PRO A 74 -11.73 -2.82 3.15
C PRO A 74 -12.37 -3.40 4.41
N THR A 75 -11.55 -3.95 5.33
CA THR A 75 -12.05 -4.51 6.59
C THR A 75 -12.68 -3.44 7.47
N LEU A 76 -12.08 -2.25 7.59
CA LEU A 76 -12.66 -1.11 8.33
C LEU A 76 -13.90 -0.56 7.64
N ALA A 77 -13.91 -0.51 6.31
CA ALA A 77 -15.04 -0.02 5.52
C ALA A 77 -16.27 -0.92 5.58
N ALA A 78 -16.13 -2.18 6.02
CA ALA A 78 -17.25 -3.08 6.28
C ALA A 78 -18.24 -2.49 7.31
N GLN A 79 -17.84 -1.46 8.07
CA GLN A 79 -18.76 -0.68 8.90
C GLN A 79 -19.96 -0.14 8.10
N TYR A 80 -19.78 0.24 6.84
CA TYR A 80 -20.85 0.75 5.98
C TYR A 80 -21.71 -0.33 5.32
N GLY A 81 -21.39 -1.61 5.57
CA GLY A 81 -21.94 -2.75 4.86
C GLY A 81 -21.00 -3.28 3.79
N TRP A 82 -21.37 -4.39 3.13
CA TRP A 82 -20.53 -4.98 2.10
C TRP A 82 -20.58 -4.23 0.76
N GLY A 83 -21.73 -3.60 0.43
CA GLY A 83 -21.98 -3.00 -0.88
C GLY A 83 -21.06 -1.83 -1.22
N PRO A 84 -21.02 -0.75 -0.42
CA PRO A 84 -20.22 0.43 -0.73
C PRO A 84 -18.74 0.11 -0.93
N GLY A 85 -18.14 -0.69 -0.05
CA GLY A 85 -16.75 -1.13 -0.18
C GLY A 85 -16.49 -1.98 -1.41
N PHE A 86 -17.37 -2.94 -1.69
CA PHE A 86 -17.26 -3.83 -2.85
C PHE A 86 -17.25 -3.05 -4.17
N PHE A 87 -18.23 -2.17 -4.36
CA PHE A 87 -18.31 -1.39 -5.59
C PHE A 87 -17.19 -0.38 -5.73
N TRP A 88 -16.75 0.25 -4.62
CA TRP A 88 -15.63 1.17 -4.69
C TRP A 88 -14.32 0.46 -5.04
N ILE A 89 -14.01 -0.69 -4.44
CA ILE A 89 -12.83 -1.45 -4.83
C ILE A 89 -12.88 -1.80 -6.31
N LEU A 90 -14.01 -2.31 -6.78
CA LEU A 90 -14.15 -2.79 -8.16
C LEU A 90 -14.05 -1.66 -9.19
N LEU A 91 -14.82 -0.59 -9.02
CA LEU A 91 -14.85 0.54 -9.97
C LEU A 91 -13.61 1.43 -9.81
N GLY A 92 -13.21 1.70 -8.58
CA GLY A 92 -12.05 2.53 -8.28
C GLY A 92 -10.75 1.92 -8.81
N SER A 93 -10.56 0.61 -8.65
CA SER A 93 -9.38 -0.05 -9.17
C SER A 93 -9.34 -0.04 -10.70
N VAL A 94 -10.43 -0.40 -11.37
CA VAL A 94 -10.48 -0.48 -12.84
C VAL A 94 -10.27 0.87 -13.50
N PHE A 95 -11.01 1.91 -13.07
CA PHE A 95 -11.04 3.19 -13.76
C PHE A 95 -10.06 4.23 -13.20
N ALA A 96 -9.55 4.04 -11.99
CA ALA A 96 -8.64 4.97 -11.36
C ALA A 96 -7.30 4.33 -10.97
N GLY A 97 -7.27 3.32 -10.10
CA GLY A 97 -6.03 2.75 -9.56
C GLY A 97 -5.13 2.12 -10.62
N CYS A 98 -5.67 1.22 -11.44
CA CYS A 98 -4.90 0.58 -12.51
C CYS A 98 -4.43 1.56 -13.59
N VAL A 99 -5.24 2.58 -13.88
CA VAL A 99 -4.89 3.67 -14.81
C VAL A 99 -3.74 4.49 -14.24
N HIS A 100 -3.85 4.87 -12.96
CA HIS A 100 -2.84 5.60 -12.21
C HIS A 100 -1.50 4.87 -12.24
N ASP A 101 -1.47 3.60 -11.85
CA ASP A 101 -0.24 2.82 -11.75
C ASP A 101 0.42 2.63 -13.13
N MET A 102 -0.37 2.30 -14.14
CA MET A 102 0.12 2.10 -15.49
C MET A 102 0.72 3.37 -16.09
N ILE A 103 0.09 4.54 -15.86
CA ILE A 103 0.54 5.82 -16.41
C ILE A 103 1.79 6.32 -15.72
N ILE A 104 1.87 6.20 -14.39
CA ILE A 104 3.06 6.63 -13.65
C ILE A 104 4.26 5.75 -13.97
N LEU A 105 4.06 4.44 -14.09
CA LEU A 105 5.11 3.53 -14.53
C LEU A 105 5.59 3.90 -15.95
N PHE A 106 4.67 4.14 -16.88
CA PHE A 106 4.99 4.62 -18.23
C PHE A 106 5.78 5.95 -18.20
N ALA A 107 5.29 6.92 -17.43
CA ALA A 107 5.93 8.21 -17.29
C ALA A 107 7.37 8.08 -16.80
N SER A 108 7.61 7.24 -15.80
CA SER A 108 8.93 7.01 -15.25
C SER A 108 9.86 6.27 -16.22
N VAL A 109 9.36 5.24 -16.91
CA VAL A 109 10.14 4.55 -17.97
C VAL A 109 10.60 5.55 -19.04
N ARG A 110 9.71 6.42 -19.51
CA ARG A 110 10.01 7.46 -20.49
C ARG A 110 10.95 8.55 -19.97
N HIS A 111 10.99 8.78 -18.65
CA HIS A 111 11.90 9.70 -17.96
C HIS A 111 13.12 8.99 -17.35
N ARG A 112 13.56 7.87 -17.91
CA ARG A 112 14.77 7.13 -17.47
C ARG A 112 14.73 6.69 -16.00
N GLY A 113 13.56 6.25 -15.51
CA GLY A 113 13.40 5.78 -14.15
C GLY A 113 13.40 6.88 -13.09
N GLN A 114 13.03 8.11 -13.45
CA GLN A 114 12.99 9.23 -12.51
C GLN A 114 11.78 9.19 -11.60
N SER A 115 11.93 9.82 -10.41
CA SER A 115 10.88 9.95 -9.42
C SER A 115 9.73 10.86 -9.86
N LEU A 116 8.55 10.67 -9.25
CA LEU A 116 7.35 11.47 -9.54
C LEU A 116 7.61 12.97 -9.44
N SER A 117 8.36 13.43 -8.43
CA SER A 117 8.69 14.84 -8.24
C SER A 117 9.61 15.39 -9.34
N ALA A 118 10.54 14.56 -9.83
CA ALA A 118 11.42 14.95 -10.94
C ALA A 118 10.64 15.05 -12.27
N ILE A 119 9.72 14.10 -12.52
CA ILE A 119 8.81 14.12 -13.66
C ILE A 119 7.92 15.37 -13.61
N ALA A 120 7.29 15.63 -12.45
CA ALA A 120 6.46 16.81 -12.25
C ALA A 120 7.21 18.13 -12.49
N LYS A 121 8.48 18.19 -12.06
CA LYS A 121 9.35 19.36 -12.28
C LYS A 121 9.61 19.62 -13.77
N LYS A 122 9.72 18.55 -14.57
CA LYS A 122 10.04 18.64 -16.01
C LYS A 122 8.82 18.90 -16.88
N ASP A 123 7.75 18.15 -16.65
CA ASP A 123 6.57 18.16 -17.52
C ASP A 123 5.48 19.14 -17.09
N VAL A 124 5.45 19.53 -15.82
CA VAL A 124 4.49 20.51 -15.30
C VAL A 124 5.21 21.83 -15.00
N SER A 125 5.86 21.93 -13.83
CA SER A 125 6.61 23.11 -13.43
C SER A 125 7.57 22.82 -12.27
N ARG A 126 8.53 23.76 -12.03
CA ARG A 126 9.41 23.71 -10.87
C ARG A 126 8.62 23.75 -9.55
N ILE A 127 7.52 24.53 -9.51
CA ILE A 127 6.66 24.66 -8.31
C ILE A 127 6.02 23.30 -8.02
N THR A 128 5.34 22.70 -9.00
CA THR A 128 4.73 21.37 -8.84
C THR A 128 5.76 20.34 -8.41
N GLY A 129 6.97 20.33 -9.01
CA GLY A 129 8.00 19.35 -8.66
C GLY A 129 8.46 19.47 -7.20
N VAL A 130 8.74 20.67 -6.72
CA VAL A 130 9.15 20.91 -5.32
C VAL A 130 8.02 20.58 -4.35
N THR A 131 6.81 21.07 -4.65
CA THR A 131 5.64 20.80 -3.81
C THR A 131 5.35 19.29 -3.73
N THR A 132 5.47 18.56 -4.85
CA THR A 132 5.34 17.10 -4.88
C THR A 132 6.33 16.41 -3.95
N ALA A 133 7.60 16.84 -3.88
CA ALA A 133 8.58 16.23 -2.98
C ALA A 133 8.18 16.40 -1.51
N PHE A 134 7.73 17.59 -1.10
CA PHE A 134 7.24 17.84 0.25
C PHE A 134 5.97 17.03 0.57
N VAL A 135 5.00 17.03 -0.34
CA VAL A 135 3.76 16.22 -0.20
C VAL A 135 4.11 14.75 -0.04
N THR A 136 5.01 14.22 -0.87
CA THR A 136 5.44 12.82 -0.80
C THR A 136 6.07 12.48 0.56
N LEU A 137 6.99 13.30 1.05
CA LEU A 137 7.62 13.10 2.36
C LEU A 137 6.57 13.06 3.48
N PHE A 138 5.67 14.04 3.46
CA PHE A 138 4.60 14.14 4.44
C PHE A 138 3.67 12.92 4.42
N ILE A 139 3.26 12.50 3.21
CA ILE A 139 2.38 11.34 3.03
C ILE A 139 3.02 10.07 3.55
N ILE A 140 4.31 9.85 3.30
CA ILE A 140 5.02 8.67 3.81
C ILE A 140 5.00 8.69 5.35
N ILE A 141 5.28 9.81 5.99
CA ILE A 141 5.26 9.94 7.45
C ILE A 141 3.89 9.55 8.03
N VAL A 142 2.81 10.09 7.46
CA VAL A 142 1.43 9.77 7.89
C VAL A 142 1.06 8.33 7.60
N ALA A 143 1.46 7.81 6.43
CA ALA A 143 1.20 6.42 6.05
C ALA A 143 1.87 5.43 7.02
N LEU A 144 3.14 5.67 7.37
CA LEU A 144 3.87 4.82 8.30
C LEU A 144 3.22 4.83 9.68
N SER A 145 2.77 5.98 10.19
CA SER A 145 2.07 6.06 11.46
C SER A 145 0.73 5.31 11.44
N GLY A 146 -0.05 5.45 10.35
CA GLY A 146 -1.33 4.76 10.19
C GLY A 146 -1.19 3.23 10.14
N LEU A 147 -0.20 2.74 9.42
CA LEU A 147 0.11 1.32 9.36
C LEU A 147 0.64 0.80 10.71
N ALA A 148 1.49 1.56 11.40
CA ALA A 148 2.06 1.17 12.70
C ALA A 148 0.99 1.06 13.79
N VAL A 149 -0.08 1.88 13.78
CA VAL A 149 -1.22 1.73 14.72
C VAL A 149 -1.88 0.35 14.59
N ALA A 150 -2.05 -0.14 13.35
CA ALA A 150 -2.64 -1.46 13.13
C ALA A 150 -1.78 -2.59 13.75
N VAL A 151 -0.44 -2.52 13.56
CA VAL A 151 0.50 -3.47 14.19
C VAL A 151 0.45 -3.35 15.71
N THR A 152 0.46 -2.14 16.24
CA THR A 152 0.39 -1.91 17.70
C THR A 152 -0.85 -2.57 18.29
N ASN A 153 -2.02 -2.39 17.67
CA ASN A 153 -3.26 -3.00 18.13
C ASN A 153 -3.30 -4.52 17.96
N ALA A 154 -2.61 -5.08 16.95
CA ALA A 154 -2.51 -6.51 16.73
C ALA A 154 -1.57 -7.21 17.73
N LEU A 155 -0.47 -6.54 18.09
CA LEU A 155 0.57 -7.11 18.97
C LEU A 155 0.41 -6.77 20.45
N TYR A 156 -0.42 -5.78 20.80
CA TYR A 156 -0.69 -5.41 22.18
C TYR A 156 -1.19 -6.60 23.01
N ASN A 157 -0.52 -6.86 24.13
CA ASN A 157 -0.83 -8.01 25.00
C ASN A 157 -0.99 -9.34 24.23
N ASN A 158 -0.17 -9.57 23.22
CA ASN A 158 -0.12 -10.79 22.42
C ASN A 158 1.30 -11.35 22.38
N PRO A 159 1.77 -12.04 23.42
CA PRO A 159 3.13 -12.55 23.51
C PRO A 159 3.48 -13.54 22.38
N TRP A 160 2.51 -14.33 21.93
CA TRP A 160 2.69 -15.23 20.78
C TRP A 160 3.00 -14.44 19.51
N GLY A 161 2.16 -13.45 19.17
CA GLY A 161 2.35 -12.61 17.98
C GLY A 161 3.69 -11.85 18.04
N VAL A 162 4.02 -11.26 19.17
CA VAL A 162 5.29 -10.52 19.36
C VAL A 162 6.49 -11.44 19.20
N PHE A 163 6.48 -12.62 19.82
CA PHE A 163 7.55 -13.62 19.66
C PHE A 163 7.73 -13.98 18.17
N THR A 164 6.65 -14.33 17.49
CA THR A 164 6.70 -14.74 16.08
C THR A 164 7.28 -13.64 15.20
N ILE A 165 6.84 -12.39 15.37
CA ILE A 165 7.35 -11.24 14.63
C ILE A 165 8.82 -10.96 14.94
N ALA A 166 9.22 -11.02 16.22
CA ALA A 166 10.60 -10.82 16.62
C ALA A 166 11.53 -11.86 15.96
N MET A 167 11.08 -13.11 15.86
CA MET A 167 11.83 -14.19 15.21
C MET A 167 12.00 -14.00 13.70
N THR A 168 11.13 -13.23 13.03
CA THR A 168 11.32 -12.95 11.59
C THR A 168 12.59 -12.15 11.30
N ILE A 169 13.10 -11.37 12.27
CA ILE A 169 14.33 -10.58 12.12
C ILE A 169 15.56 -11.50 12.00
N PRO A 170 15.90 -12.35 13.00
CA PRO A 170 17.04 -13.25 12.88
C PRO A 170 16.87 -14.26 11.74
N ILE A 171 15.66 -14.73 11.45
CA ILE A 171 15.40 -15.62 10.30
C ILE A 171 15.77 -14.90 9.01
N ALA A 172 15.32 -13.66 8.79
CA ALA A 172 15.68 -12.89 7.60
C ALA A 172 17.20 -12.66 7.49
N MET A 173 17.87 -12.34 8.59
CA MET A 173 19.33 -12.16 8.60
C MET A 173 20.07 -13.45 8.26
N ILE A 174 19.66 -14.61 8.80
CA ILE A 174 20.25 -15.92 8.50
C ILE A 174 20.05 -16.27 7.02
N VAL A 175 18.82 -16.10 6.50
CA VAL A 175 18.50 -16.32 5.09
C VAL A 175 19.30 -15.36 4.20
N GLY A 176 19.45 -14.10 4.59
CA GLY A 176 20.27 -13.11 3.88
C GLY A 176 21.74 -13.53 3.80
N VAL A 177 22.35 -13.90 4.94
CA VAL A 177 23.73 -14.39 4.96
C VAL A 177 23.88 -15.66 4.11
N TYR A 178 22.91 -16.59 4.18
CA TYR A 178 22.92 -17.80 3.37
C TYR A 178 22.90 -17.49 1.87
N MET A 179 21.96 -16.64 1.43
CA MET A 179 21.74 -16.33 0.01
C MET A 179 22.82 -15.42 -0.60
N PHE A 180 23.41 -14.51 0.20
CA PHE A 180 24.36 -13.52 -0.31
C PHE A 180 25.83 -13.91 -0.08
N LYS A 181 26.14 -14.68 1.00
CA LYS A 181 27.53 -15.02 1.36
C LYS A 181 27.86 -16.51 1.26
N ILE A 182 26.96 -17.41 1.71
CA ILE A 182 27.26 -18.85 1.77
C ILE A 182 27.00 -19.53 0.42
N ARG A 183 25.81 -19.31 -0.16
CA ARG A 183 25.42 -19.82 -1.48
C ARG A 183 24.78 -18.72 -2.32
N PRO A 184 25.58 -17.86 -2.96
CA PRO A 184 25.07 -16.78 -3.79
C PRO A 184 24.11 -17.30 -4.87
N GLY A 185 22.90 -16.71 -4.95
CA GLY A 185 21.89 -17.10 -5.92
C GLY A 185 21.04 -18.33 -5.58
N ALA A 186 21.21 -18.96 -4.41
CA ALA A 186 20.41 -20.11 -3.97
C ALA A 186 19.00 -19.69 -3.47
N ILE A 187 18.21 -19.14 -4.39
CA ILE A 187 16.91 -18.52 -4.10
C ILE A 187 15.92 -19.54 -3.53
N LEU A 188 15.72 -20.67 -4.21
CA LEU A 188 14.73 -21.67 -3.82
C LEU A 188 15.03 -22.27 -2.42
N SER A 189 16.27 -22.65 -2.16
CA SER A 189 16.65 -23.20 -0.86
C SER A 189 16.56 -22.18 0.26
N GLY A 190 16.93 -20.91 0.00
CA GLY A 190 16.76 -19.81 0.95
C GLY A 190 15.28 -19.58 1.28
N THR A 191 14.40 -19.65 0.27
CA THR A 191 12.93 -19.57 0.46
C THR A 191 12.42 -20.69 1.35
N VAL A 192 12.75 -21.93 1.04
CA VAL A 192 12.28 -23.09 1.80
C VAL A 192 12.74 -23.00 3.27
N ILE A 193 14.02 -22.68 3.50
CA ILE A 193 14.57 -22.49 4.85
C ILE A 193 13.81 -21.38 5.59
N GLY A 194 13.62 -20.22 4.95
CA GLY A 194 12.96 -19.07 5.57
C GLY A 194 11.49 -19.34 5.89
N VAL A 195 10.72 -19.91 4.95
CA VAL A 195 9.31 -20.24 5.16
C VAL A 195 9.17 -21.28 6.26
N MET A 196 9.96 -22.35 6.25
CA MET A 196 9.92 -23.39 7.30
C MET A 196 10.31 -22.82 8.66
N ALA A 197 11.30 -21.92 8.74
CA ALA A 197 11.69 -21.27 9.99
C ALA A 197 10.59 -20.34 10.52
N VAL A 198 9.88 -19.60 9.64
CA VAL A 198 8.74 -18.75 10.04
C VAL A 198 7.57 -19.61 10.54
N LEU A 199 7.23 -20.70 9.84
CA LEU A 199 6.18 -21.62 10.30
C LEU A 199 6.55 -22.28 11.65
N ALA A 200 7.82 -22.63 11.84
CA ALA A 200 8.33 -23.10 13.13
C ALA A 200 8.18 -22.01 14.22
N ALA A 201 8.49 -20.74 13.92
CA ALA A 201 8.30 -19.65 14.86
C ALA A 201 6.83 -19.47 15.25
N VAL A 202 5.89 -19.61 14.30
CA VAL A 202 4.44 -19.62 14.62
C VAL A 202 4.09 -20.76 15.55
N TYR A 203 4.56 -21.97 15.26
CA TYR A 203 4.27 -23.17 16.07
C TYR A 203 4.84 -23.06 17.48
N PHE A 204 6.12 -22.69 17.62
CA PHE A 204 6.79 -22.55 18.92
C PHE A 204 6.35 -21.32 19.71
N GLY A 205 5.67 -20.36 19.08
CA GLY A 205 5.10 -19.21 19.78
C GLY A 205 4.01 -19.59 20.82
N ALA A 206 3.27 -20.69 20.60
CA ALA A 206 2.29 -21.19 21.56
C ALA A 206 2.94 -21.60 22.90
N PRO A 207 3.93 -22.54 22.94
CA PRO A 207 4.63 -22.87 24.18
C PRO A 207 5.31 -21.67 24.84
N VAL A 208 5.86 -20.73 24.06
CA VAL A 208 6.49 -19.50 24.61
C VAL A 208 5.44 -18.63 25.32
N ALA A 209 4.27 -18.44 24.71
CA ALA A 209 3.19 -17.65 25.30
C ALA A 209 2.61 -18.28 26.59
N GLU A 210 2.70 -19.59 26.72
CA GLU A 210 2.22 -20.34 27.91
C GLU A 210 3.33 -20.52 28.98
N SER A 211 4.58 -20.14 28.67
CA SER A 211 5.71 -20.30 29.56
C SER A 211 6.03 -19.05 30.38
N SER A 212 7.01 -19.17 31.32
CA SER A 212 7.57 -18.03 32.05
C SER A 212 8.21 -16.96 31.15
N LEU A 213 8.51 -17.29 29.89
CA LEU A 213 9.07 -16.36 28.91
C LEU A 213 8.02 -15.40 28.33
N ALA A 214 6.72 -15.64 28.53
CA ALA A 214 5.65 -14.80 28.01
C ALA A 214 5.82 -13.32 28.38
N GLY A 215 6.29 -13.05 29.62
CA GLY A 215 6.54 -11.69 30.10
C GLY A 215 7.54 -10.88 29.25
N TRP A 216 8.51 -11.55 28.61
CA TRP A 216 9.50 -10.90 27.74
C TRP A 216 8.91 -10.43 26.40
N PHE A 217 7.76 -10.99 26.01
CA PHE A 217 7.07 -10.70 24.76
C PHE A 217 5.70 -10.03 24.94
N THR A 218 5.39 -9.64 26.19
CA THR A 218 4.13 -8.94 26.49
C THR A 218 4.41 -7.45 26.62
N PHE A 219 3.91 -6.66 25.68
CA PHE A 219 4.13 -5.21 25.64
C PHE A 219 2.80 -4.44 25.71
N SER A 220 2.84 -3.27 26.36
CA SER A 220 1.75 -2.30 26.32
C SER A 220 1.70 -1.56 24.96
N LYS A 221 0.61 -0.85 24.71
CA LYS A 221 0.48 -0.01 23.48
C LYS A 221 1.54 1.09 23.46
N GLU A 222 1.83 1.70 24.60
CA GLU A 222 2.82 2.76 24.75
C GLU A 222 4.22 2.23 24.42
N SER A 223 4.57 1.04 24.95
CA SER A 223 5.86 0.40 24.67
C SER A 223 6.02 0.08 23.18
N LEU A 224 5.00 -0.49 22.55
CA LEU A 224 5.01 -0.80 21.10
C LEU A 224 5.10 0.48 20.27
N SER A 225 4.42 1.56 20.67
CA SER A 225 4.47 2.85 19.96
C SER A 225 5.85 3.52 20.00
N ILE A 226 6.72 3.13 20.94
CA ILE A 226 8.12 3.55 21.00
C ILE A 226 9.04 2.56 20.28
N MET A 227 8.80 1.25 20.47
CA MET A 227 9.65 0.20 19.88
C MET A 227 9.60 0.19 18.36
N LEU A 228 8.42 0.40 17.76
CA LEU A 228 8.26 0.40 16.30
C LEU A 228 9.06 1.52 15.61
N PRO A 229 9.04 2.80 16.06
CA PRO A 229 9.90 3.85 15.51
C PRO A 229 11.40 3.58 15.69
N VAL A 230 11.81 3.04 16.83
CA VAL A 230 13.21 2.64 17.06
C VAL A 230 13.61 1.54 16.08
N TYR A 231 12.75 0.54 15.89
CA TYR A 231 12.96 -0.50 14.89
C TYR A 231 13.07 0.09 13.48
N GLY A 232 12.13 0.97 13.06
CA GLY A 232 12.16 1.63 11.75
C GLY A 232 13.41 2.47 11.52
N PHE A 233 13.90 3.16 12.56
CA PHE A 233 15.19 3.87 12.54
C PHE A 233 16.35 2.91 12.26
N CYS A 234 16.45 1.80 12.99
CA CYS A 234 17.50 0.80 12.80
C CYS A 234 17.43 0.20 11.39
N ALA A 235 16.24 -0.18 10.92
CA ALA A 235 16.04 -0.75 9.59
C ALA A 235 16.40 0.23 8.46
N ALA A 236 16.10 1.54 8.64
CA ALA A 236 16.47 2.57 7.66
C ALA A 236 17.96 2.89 7.66
N ALA A 237 18.65 2.77 8.79
CA ALA A 237 20.07 3.06 8.93
C ALA A 237 20.97 1.90 8.49
N LEU A 238 20.53 0.64 8.66
CA LEU A 238 21.28 -0.55 8.31
C LEU A 238 21.42 -0.74 6.79
N PRO A 239 22.46 -1.47 6.31
CA PRO A 239 22.59 -1.84 4.92
C PRO A 239 21.38 -2.67 4.43
N VAL A 240 20.93 -2.40 3.19
CA VAL A 240 19.75 -3.04 2.58
C VAL A 240 19.84 -4.57 2.56
N TRP A 241 21.01 -5.12 2.23
CA TRP A 241 21.23 -6.55 2.08
C TRP A 241 21.13 -7.34 3.41
N LEU A 242 21.29 -6.67 4.54
CA LEU A 242 21.34 -7.34 5.84
C LEU A 242 19.95 -7.66 6.39
N LEU A 243 19.00 -6.73 6.29
CA LEU A 243 17.67 -6.88 6.88
C LEU A 243 16.55 -6.69 5.83
N LEU A 244 16.57 -5.57 5.09
CA LEU A 244 15.48 -5.18 4.20
C LEU A 244 15.26 -6.22 3.09
N ALA A 245 16.28 -6.49 2.27
CA ALA A 245 16.14 -7.35 1.10
C ALA A 245 15.74 -8.80 1.46
N PRO A 246 16.36 -9.49 2.45
CA PRO A 246 15.92 -10.83 2.84
C PRO A 246 14.51 -10.87 3.42
N ARG A 247 14.11 -9.84 4.16
CA ARG A 247 12.80 -9.76 4.78
C ARG A 247 11.71 -9.50 3.75
N ASP A 248 11.91 -8.57 2.82
CA ASP A 248 10.99 -8.32 1.70
C ASP A 248 10.80 -9.56 0.85
N TYR A 249 11.89 -10.28 0.61
CA TYR A 249 11.87 -11.54 -0.11
C TYR A 249 10.98 -12.58 0.58
N LEU A 250 11.20 -12.85 1.88
CA LEU A 250 10.36 -13.77 2.65
C LEU A 250 8.90 -13.32 2.69
N SER A 251 8.65 -12.02 2.87
CA SER A 251 7.29 -11.48 2.90
C SER A 251 6.55 -11.70 1.58
N THR A 252 7.23 -11.59 0.43
CA THR A 252 6.63 -11.77 -0.90
C THR A 252 6.06 -13.18 -1.09
N TYR A 253 6.81 -14.22 -0.73
CA TYR A 253 6.32 -15.60 -0.85
C TYR A 253 5.18 -15.89 0.11
N LEU A 254 5.26 -15.39 1.34
CA LEU A 254 4.17 -15.50 2.30
C LEU A 254 2.91 -14.77 1.80
N LYS A 255 3.08 -13.60 1.17
CA LYS A 255 1.97 -12.84 0.55
C LYS A 255 1.23 -13.69 -0.48
N ILE A 256 1.94 -14.22 -1.45
CA ILE A 256 1.36 -15.04 -2.52
C ILE A 256 0.69 -16.29 -1.94
N ALA A 257 1.34 -16.96 -0.98
CA ALA A 257 0.81 -18.17 -0.37
C ALA A 257 -0.48 -17.90 0.41
N VAL A 258 -0.51 -16.88 1.28
CA VAL A 258 -1.68 -16.55 2.11
C VAL A 258 -2.85 -16.09 1.25
N ILE A 259 -2.58 -15.25 0.24
CA ILE A 259 -3.62 -14.80 -0.71
C ILE A 259 -4.20 -16.00 -1.48
N GLY A 260 -3.33 -16.92 -1.92
CA GLY A 260 -3.76 -18.14 -2.59
C GLY A 260 -4.62 -19.04 -1.70
N VAL A 261 -4.20 -19.26 -0.44
CA VAL A 261 -4.96 -20.04 0.54
C VAL A 261 -6.29 -19.36 0.87
N LEU A 262 -6.32 -18.03 1.00
CA LEU A 262 -7.57 -17.29 1.24
C LEU A 262 -8.53 -17.42 0.06
N ALA A 263 -8.04 -17.28 -1.17
CA ALA A 263 -8.86 -17.44 -2.37
C ALA A 263 -9.44 -18.86 -2.44
N ILE A 264 -8.62 -19.89 -2.25
CA ILE A 264 -9.05 -21.30 -2.21
C ILE A 264 -10.04 -21.52 -1.07
N GLY A 265 -9.78 -20.99 0.12
CA GLY A 265 -10.66 -21.10 1.29
C GLY A 265 -12.04 -20.50 1.04
N LEU A 266 -12.10 -19.30 0.45
CA LEU A 266 -13.37 -18.66 0.08
C LEU A 266 -14.17 -19.47 -0.94
N PHE A 267 -13.49 -20.11 -1.90
CA PHE A 267 -14.15 -21.01 -2.87
C PHE A 267 -14.64 -22.32 -2.23
N LEU A 268 -13.83 -22.97 -1.41
CA LEU A 268 -14.15 -24.27 -0.83
C LEU A 268 -15.20 -24.17 0.28
N VAL A 269 -15.03 -23.23 1.20
CA VAL A 269 -15.93 -23.03 2.34
C VAL A 269 -17.21 -22.33 1.92
N ASN A 270 -17.09 -21.44 0.93
CA ASN A 270 -18.20 -20.64 0.41
C ASN A 270 -19.09 -20.03 1.52
N PRO A 271 -18.53 -19.24 2.43
CA PRO A 271 -19.26 -18.72 3.55
C PRO A 271 -20.38 -17.77 3.11
N THR A 272 -21.36 -17.56 3.98
CA THR A 272 -22.44 -16.59 3.74
C THR A 272 -22.04 -15.20 4.24
N VAL A 273 -22.38 -14.18 3.46
CA VAL A 273 -22.28 -12.79 3.90
C VAL A 273 -23.30 -12.53 4.99
N LYS A 274 -22.85 -12.14 6.19
CA LYS A 274 -23.68 -11.84 7.37
C LYS A 274 -23.92 -10.33 7.53
N MET A 275 -23.01 -9.51 7.02
CA MET A 275 -23.16 -8.06 7.02
C MET A 275 -24.23 -7.63 6.00
N PRO A 276 -25.11 -6.64 6.30
CA PRO A 276 -26.08 -6.12 5.34
C PRO A 276 -25.41 -5.42 4.15
N PHE A 277 -26.16 -5.17 3.08
CA PHE A 277 -25.68 -4.41 1.92
C PHE A 277 -25.19 -3.02 2.32
N VAL A 278 -25.99 -2.31 3.11
CA VAL A 278 -25.63 -1.06 3.79
C VAL A 278 -26.05 -1.12 5.25
N THR A 279 -25.30 -0.45 6.12
CA THR A 279 -25.62 -0.31 7.54
C THR A 279 -26.23 1.06 7.83
N ASN A 280 -26.71 1.25 9.07
CA ASN A 280 -27.23 2.54 9.52
C ASN A 280 -26.16 3.65 9.61
N PHE A 281 -24.89 3.32 9.42
CA PHE A 281 -23.76 4.27 9.46
C PHE A 281 -23.46 4.94 8.13
N ILE A 282 -24.29 4.74 7.10
CA ILE A 282 -24.11 5.33 5.77
C ILE A 282 -24.11 6.88 5.81
N GLU A 283 -24.91 7.46 6.70
CA GLU A 283 -25.01 8.91 6.93
C GLU A 283 -23.89 9.45 7.85
N GLY A 284 -23.06 8.57 8.43
CA GLY A 284 -22.01 8.92 9.39
C GLY A 284 -22.33 8.47 10.82
N GLY A 285 -21.55 8.97 11.79
CA GLY A 285 -21.71 8.59 13.21
C GLY A 285 -21.24 7.18 13.52
N GLY A 286 -20.51 6.55 12.63
CA GLY A 286 -19.98 5.20 12.82
C GLY A 286 -18.92 5.13 13.93
N PRO A 287 -18.86 4.03 14.67
CA PRO A 287 -17.96 3.89 15.82
C PRO A 287 -16.50 3.63 15.42
N ILE A 288 -16.24 3.16 14.19
CA ILE A 288 -14.90 2.89 13.65
C ILE A 288 -14.45 4.10 12.83
N ILE A 289 -15.29 4.51 11.88
CA ILE A 289 -15.05 5.63 10.96
C ILE A 289 -16.19 6.63 11.17
N PRO A 290 -15.89 7.86 11.62
CA PRO A 290 -16.92 8.78 12.11
C PRO A 290 -17.75 9.44 11.01
N GLY A 291 -17.26 9.50 9.77
CA GLY A 291 -17.89 10.21 8.68
C GLY A 291 -18.90 9.39 7.88
N PRO A 292 -19.67 10.03 6.99
CA PRO A 292 -20.61 9.37 6.09
C PRO A 292 -19.89 8.52 5.03
N VAL A 293 -20.64 7.63 4.35
CA VAL A 293 -20.08 6.75 3.34
C VAL A 293 -19.28 7.51 2.27
N TRP A 294 -19.82 8.60 1.75
CA TRP A 294 -19.06 9.54 0.94
C TRP A 294 -18.66 10.76 1.79
N PRO A 295 -17.40 11.14 1.84
CA PRO A 295 -16.25 10.61 1.10
C PRO A 295 -15.47 9.48 1.82
N TYR A 296 -15.92 9.01 3.00
CA TYR A 296 -15.08 8.20 3.88
C TYR A 296 -14.83 6.78 3.39
N VAL A 297 -15.75 6.12 2.66
CA VAL A 297 -15.46 4.79 2.09
C VAL A 297 -14.30 4.89 1.09
N PHE A 298 -14.25 6.00 0.35
CA PHE A 298 -13.22 6.25 -0.65
C PHE A 298 -11.83 6.40 -0.04
N ILE A 299 -11.71 7.19 1.03
CA ILE A 299 -10.42 7.40 1.71
C ILE A 299 -10.04 6.22 2.60
N THR A 300 -11.00 5.47 3.13
CA THR A 300 -10.74 4.30 3.97
C THR A 300 -10.18 3.14 3.15
N ILE A 301 -10.77 2.89 1.97
CA ILE A 301 -10.29 1.89 1.01
C ILE A 301 -9.38 2.59 -0.02
N ALA A 302 -8.36 3.27 0.43
CA ALA A 302 -7.45 3.93 -0.49
C ALA A 302 -6.63 2.88 -1.27
N CYS A 303 -5.85 2.03 -0.60
CA CYS A 303 -4.90 1.13 -1.28
C CYS A 303 -5.59 0.08 -2.17
N GLY A 304 -6.66 -0.56 -1.71
CA GLY A 304 -7.35 -1.60 -2.49
C GLY A 304 -8.12 -1.08 -3.73
N ALA A 305 -8.32 0.23 -3.87
CA ALA A 305 -9.03 0.83 -5.00
C ALA A 305 -8.12 1.75 -5.83
N ILE A 306 -7.45 2.70 -5.18
CA ILE A 306 -6.46 3.60 -5.79
C ILE A 306 -5.52 4.12 -4.70
N SER A 307 -4.23 3.90 -4.85
CA SER A 307 -3.22 4.30 -3.88
C SER A 307 -2.16 5.22 -4.48
N GLY A 308 -2.01 6.39 -3.90
CA GLY A 308 -0.94 7.31 -4.27
C GLY A 308 0.46 6.76 -3.94
N PHE A 309 0.57 5.90 -2.93
CA PHE A 309 1.84 5.25 -2.58
C PHE A 309 2.40 4.44 -3.76
N HIS A 310 1.54 3.88 -4.62
CA HIS A 310 1.96 3.14 -5.82
C HIS A 310 2.74 4.00 -6.80
N ALA A 311 2.45 5.31 -6.86
CA ALA A 311 3.23 6.23 -7.69
C ALA A 311 4.70 6.28 -7.29
N LEU A 312 5.01 6.07 -6.01
CA LEU A 312 6.39 6.05 -5.51
C LEU A 312 7.13 4.78 -5.96
N ILE A 313 6.43 3.65 -6.00
CA ILE A 313 6.97 2.38 -6.49
C ILE A 313 7.06 2.40 -8.02
N GLY A 314 6.00 2.84 -8.70
CA GLY A 314 5.92 2.97 -10.16
C GLY A 314 6.89 4.01 -10.74
N SER A 315 7.37 4.96 -9.94
CA SER A 315 8.42 5.92 -10.31
C SER A 315 9.74 5.72 -9.56
N GLY A 316 9.89 4.62 -8.81
CA GLY A 316 11.07 4.31 -8.00
C GLY A 316 11.90 3.18 -8.57
N THR A 317 11.61 1.96 -8.13
CA THR A 317 12.39 0.76 -8.46
C THR A 317 11.94 0.07 -9.74
N THR A 318 10.64 -0.10 -9.92
CA THR A 318 10.06 -0.90 -11.01
C THR A 318 10.49 -0.47 -12.42
N PRO A 319 10.52 0.83 -12.79
CA PRO A 319 10.89 1.26 -14.15
C PRO A 319 12.34 0.95 -14.49
N LYS A 320 13.18 0.72 -13.49
CA LYS A 320 14.60 0.40 -13.62
C LYS A 320 14.85 -1.10 -13.87
N MET A 321 13.80 -1.91 -13.86
CA MET A 321 13.88 -3.37 -14.01
C MET A 321 13.17 -3.87 -15.29
N LEU A 322 12.31 -3.07 -15.91
CA LEU A 322 11.55 -3.47 -17.09
C LEU A 322 12.44 -3.61 -18.33
N GLU A 323 12.42 -4.79 -18.95
CA GLU A 323 13.15 -5.06 -20.20
C GLU A 323 12.48 -4.44 -21.43
N ARG A 324 11.12 -4.43 -21.45
CA ARG A 324 10.32 -3.97 -22.59
C ARG A 324 9.21 -3.03 -22.15
N GLU A 325 8.91 -2.06 -22.99
CA GLU A 325 7.85 -1.09 -22.71
C GLU A 325 6.46 -1.74 -22.64
N SER A 326 6.20 -2.77 -23.46
CA SER A 326 4.92 -3.53 -23.45
C SER A 326 4.61 -4.19 -22.10
N GLN A 327 5.63 -4.48 -21.28
CA GLN A 327 5.47 -5.07 -19.94
C GLN A 327 4.80 -4.12 -18.95
N ILE A 328 4.78 -2.80 -19.22
CA ILE A 328 4.10 -1.78 -18.40
C ILE A 328 2.63 -2.15 -18.18
N ARG A 329 1.96 -2.70 -19.19
CA ARG A 329 0.56 -3.14 -19.08
C ARG A 329 0.39 -4.24 -18.03
N LEU A 330 1.25 -5.28 -18.08
CA LEU A 330 1.19 -6.37 -17.13
C LEU A 330 1.56 -5.90 -15.72
N VAL A 331 2.64 -5.16 -15.60
CA VAL A 331 3.20 -4.77 -14.30
C VAL A 331 2.40 -3.63 -13.66
N GLY A 332 2.09 -2.56 -14.38
CA GLY A 332 1.35 -1.43 -13.82
C GLY A 332 -0.14 -1.75 -13.64
N TYR A 333 -0.84 -2.05 -14.74
CA TYR A 333 -2.29 -2.32 -14.67
C TYR A 333 -2.60 -3.66 -14.00
N GLY A 334 -1.86 -4.72 -14.37
CA GLY A 334 -2.14 -6.08 -13.89
C GLY A 334 -1.88 -6.26 -12.41
N ALA A 335 -0.80 -5.72 -11.85
CA ALA A 335 -0.50 -5.86 -10.43
C ALA A 335 -1.54 -5.16 -9.54
N MET A 336 -2.01 -3.97 -9.95
CA MET A 336 -3.08 -3.26 -9.24
C MET A 336 -4.41 -4.02 -9.26
N LEU A 337 -4.75 -4.73 -10.37
CA LEU A 337 -5.92 -5.61 -10.39
C LEU A 337 -5.82 -6.76 -9.40
N VAL A 338 -4.62 -7.35 -9.27
CA VAL A 338 -4.39 -8.41 -8.27
C VAL A 338 -4.51 -7.85 -6.85
N GLU A 339 -4.01 -6.63 -6.62
CA GLU A 339 -4.18 -5.97 -5.32
C GLU A 339 -5.65 -5.65 -5.02
N ALA A 340 -6.41 -5.18 -5.99
CA ALA A 340 -7.85 -4.97 -5.84
C ALA A 340 -8.58 -6.27 -5.48
N PHE A 341 -8.18 -7.38 -6.09
CA PHE A 341 -8.70 -8.71 -5.74
C PHE A 341 -8.37 -9.09 -4.29
N VAL A 342 -7.17 -8.78 -3.81
CA VAL A 342 -6.81 -8.96 -2.38
C VAL A 342 -7.71 -8.12 -1.49
N GLY A 343 -7.95 -6.86 -1.84
CA GLY A 343 -8.87 -5.98 -1.10
C GLY A 343 -10.30 -6.48 -1.05
N LEU A 344 -10.79 -7.03 -2.16
CA LEU A 344 -12.11 -7.69 -2.21
C LEU A 344 -12.17 -8.91 -1.30
N MET A 345 -11.15 -9.77 -1.31
CA MET A 345 -11.10 -10.93 -0.43
C MET A 345 -11.05 -10.53 1.06
N ALA A 346 -10.32 -9.48 1.41
CA ALA A 346 -10.27 -8.96 2.77
C ALA A 346 -11.64 -8.44 3.24
N LEU A 347 -12.34 -7.68 2.38
CA LEU A 347 -13.71 -7.24 2.64
C LEU A 347 -14.63 -8.46 2.83
N LEU A 348 -14.55 -9.43 1.93
CA LEU A 348 -15.40 -10.63 1.97
C LEU A 348 -15.13 -11.45 3.25
N ALA A 349 -13.89 -11.59 3.70
CA ALA A 349 -13.57 -12.23 4.96
C ALA A 349 -14.18 -11.47 6.17
N ALA A 350 -14.09 -10.14 6.20
CA ALA A 350 -14.64 -9.32 7.26
C ALA A 350 -16.17 -9.39 7.35
N VAL A 351 -16.87 -9.39 6.21
CA VAL A 351 -18.34 -9.40 6.16
C VAL A 351 -18.97 -10.78 6.39
N THR A 352 -18.16 -11.82 6.55
CA THR A 352 -18.61 -13.14 7.03
C THR A 352 -18.80 -13.18 8.55
N LEU A 353 -18.22 -12.23 9.29
CA LEU A 353 -18.47 -12.07 10.71
C LEU A 353 -19.86 -11.50 10.96
N VAL A 354 -20.48 -11.91 12.08
CA VAL A 354 -21.73 -11.31 12.54
C VAL A 354 -21.50 -9.84 12.85
N PRO A 355 -22.39 -8.91 12.42
CA PRO A 355 -22.20 -7.47 12.63
C PRO A 355 -21.85 -7.09 14.08
N ASN A 356 -22.55 -7.68 15.04
CA ASN A 356 -22.33 -7.41 16.47
C ASN A 356 -20.90 -7.74 16.90
N ASP A 357 -20.37 -8.88 16.47
CA ASP A 357 -19.03 -9.34 16.81
C ASP A 357 -17.97 -8.53 16.06
N TYR A 358 -18.22 -8.18 14.78
CA TYR A 358 -17.36 -7.29 14.01
C TYR A 358 -17.20 -5.93 14.71
N PHE A 359 -18.30 -5.33 15.17
CA PHE A 359 -18.23 -4.06 15.90
C PHE A 359 -17.57 -4.21 17.27
N ALA A 360 -17.84 -5.30 18.00
CA ALA A 360 -17.19 -5.57 19.30
C ALA A 360 -15.67 -5.70 19.19
N ILE A 361 -15.17 -6.29 18.09
CA ILE A 361 -13.72 -6.38 17.83
C ILE A 361 -13.14 -4.98 17.49
N ASN A 362 -13.79 -4.25 16.59
CA ASN A 362 -13.20 -3.05 15.96
C ASN A 362 -13.45 -1.73 16.70
N THR A 363 -14.15 -1.75 17.83
CA THR A 363 -14.46 -0.53 18.59
C THR A 363 -13.91 -0.57 20.01
N SER A 364 -13.69 0.60 20.61
CA SER A 364 -13.41 0.67 22.05
C SER A 364 -14.61 0.24 22.87
N SER A 365 -14.39 -0.23 24.11
CA SER A 365 -15.45 -0.65 25.02
C SER A 365 -16.53 0.45 25.19
N ALA A 366 -16.10 1.70 25.37
CA ALA A 366 -17.02 2.84 25.53
C ALA A 366 -17.84 3.13 24.25
N ALA A 367 -17.27 2.93 23.08
CA ALA A 367 -17.97 3.10 21.80
C ALA A 367 -18.94 1.94 21.54
N PHE A 368 -18.54 0.71 21.84
CA PHE A 368 -19.39 -0.46 21.67
C PHE A 368 -20.61 -0.45 22.59
N ALA A 369 -20.43 -0.04 23.85
CA ALA A 369 -21.54 0.07 24.82
C ALA A 369 -22.67 1.00 24.32
N LYS A 370 -22.35 2.03 23.55
CA LYS A 370 -23.37 2.96 22.97
C LYS A 370 -24.20 2.32 21.86
N LEU A 371 -23.71 1.22 21.25
CA LEU A 371 -24.41 0.55 20.16
C LEU A 371 -25.55 -0.35 20.68
N ASN A 372 -25.57 -0.71 21.97
CA ASN A 372 -26.52 -1.63 22.57
C ASN A 372 -26.65 -2.95 21.79
N MET A 373 -25.55 -3.44 21.24
CA MET A 373 -25.49 -4.69 20.46
C MET A 373 -24.99 -5.84 21.34
N PRO A 374 -25.76 -6.90 21.57
CA PRO A 374 -25.24 -8.07 22.27
C PRO A 374 -24.25 -8.83 21.38
N VAL A 375 -23.11 -9.22 21.92
CA VAL A 375 -22.17 -10.14 21.25
C VAL A 375 -22.84 -11.51 21.04
N LYS A 376 -22.48 -12.21 19.95
CA LYS A 376 -23.07 -13.52 19.60
C LYS A 376 -22.02 -14.63 19.65
N ASP A 377 -21.14 -14.68 18.65
CA ASP A 377 -20.18 -15.77 18.49
C ASP A 377 -18.80 -15.40 19.09
N LEU A 378 -18.61 -14.15 19.51
CA LEU A 378 -17.33 -13.61 19.95
C LEU A 378 -16.70 -14.36 21.14
N PRO A 379 -17.44 -14.78 22.20
CA PRO A 379 -16.85 -15.55 23.30
C PRO A 379 -16.25 -16.88 22.84
N GLU A 380 -16.92 -17.57 21.92
CA GLU A 380 -16.43 -18.81 21.33
C GLU A 380 -15.23 -18.55 20.41
N LEU A 381 -15.27 -17.47 19.62
CA LEU A 381 -14.14 -17.06 18.79
C LEU A 381 -12.90 -16.75 19.63
N CYS A 382 -13.03 -16.02 20.74
CA CYS A 382 -11.93 -15.76 21.68
C CYS A 382 -11.34 -17.07 22.22
N ARG A 383 -12.19 -18.02 22.59
CA ARG A 383 -11.75 -19.35 23.06
C ARG A 383 -10.99 -20.12 21.98
N LEU A 384 -11.49 -20.13 20.74
CA LEU A 384 -10.87 -20.84 19.61
C LEU A 384 -9.55 -20.23 19.17
N VAL A 385 -9.39 -18.89 19.21
CA VAL A 385 -8.13 -18.22 18.87
C VAL A 385 -7.14 -18.16 20.03
N GLY A 386 -7.59 -18.42 21.26
CA GLY A 386 -6.74 -18.40 22.45
C GLY A 386 -6.31 -17.00 22.89
N LEU A 387 -7.06 -15.97 22.49
CA LEU A 387 -6.77 -14.57 22.80
C LEU A 387 -8.09 -13.79 22.92
N ASP A 388 -8.17 -12.86 23.88
CA ASP A 388 -9.26 -11.91 23.90
C ASP A 388 -9.11 -10.91 22.75
N VAL A 389 -9.99 -11.03 21.76
CA VAL A 389 -10.00 -10.20 20.56
C VAL A 389 -10.97 -9.01 20.66
N THR A 390 -11.63 -8.82 21.82
CA THR A 390 -12.57 -7.73 22.04
C THR A 390 -11.83 -6.38 22.11
N HIS A 391 -12.47 -5.33 21.59
CA HIS A 391 -11.98 -3.95 21.69
C HIS A 391 -10.55 -3.74 21.18
N ARG A 392 -10.20 -4.41 20.07
CA ARG A 392 -8.92 -4.25 19.37
C ARG A 392 -9.14 -3.57 18.01
N PRO A 393 -9.41 -2.24 17.99
CA PRO A 393 -9.71 -1.52 16.78
C PRO A 393 -8.51 -1.51 15.83
N GLY A 394 -8.77 -1.50 14.52
CA GLY A 394 -7.72 -1.40 13.50
C GLY A 394 -7.87 -2.33 12.31
N GLY A 395 -8.92 -3.16 12.29
CA GLY A 395 -9.21 -4.05 11.16
C GLY A 395 -8.39 -5.34 11.13
N ALA A 396 -7.13 -5.31 11.52
CA ALA A 396 -6.21 -6.45 11.48
C ALA A 396 -6.75 -7.68 12.23
N ILE A 397 -7.25 -7.47 13.45
CA ILE A 397 -7.79 -8.56 14.28
C ILE A 397 -9.06 -9.16 13.67
N SER A 398 -10.00 -8.35 13.20
CA SER A 398 -11.23 -8.86 12.58
C SER A 398 -10.96 -9.59 11.27
N LEU A 399 -9.99 -9.11 10.47
CA LEU A 399 -9.51 -9.84 9.30
C LEU A 399 -8.89 -11.19 9.69
N ALA A 400 -8.02 -11.20 10.70
CA ALA A 400 -7.39 -12.42 11.17
C ALA A 400 -8.39 -13.44 11.70
N VAL A 401 -9.41 -13.00 12.45
CA VAL A 401 -10.51 -13.87 12.92
C VAL A 401 -11.32 -14.40 11.75
N GLY A 402 -11.72 -13.54 10.80
CA GLY A 402 -12.49 -13.93 9.62
C GLY A 402 -11.74 -14.96 8.75
N MET A 403 -10.46 -14.70 8.46
CA MET A 403 -9.61 -15.62 7.70
C MET A 403 -9.36 -16.93 8.44
N ALA A 404 -9.05 -16.88 9.74
CA ALA A 404 -8.82 -18.09 10.54
C ALA A 404 -10.10 -18.94 10.65
N HIS A 405 -11.27 -18.31 10.73
CA HIS A 405 -12.54 -18.99 10.69
C HIS A 405 -12.76 -19.71 9.35
N ILE A 406 -12.48 -19.06 8.22
CA ILE A 406 -12.57 -19.66 6.89
C ILE A 406 -11.60 -20.85 6.78
N PHE A 407 -10.33 -20.69 7.15
CA PHE A 407 -9.31 -21.73 7.03
C PHE A 407 -9.61 -22.94 7.92
N SER A 408 -10.05 -22.70 9.15
CA SER A 408 -10.44 -23.79 10.07
C SER A 408 -11.71 -24.52 9.64
N SER A 409 -12.54 -23.89 8.81
CA SER A 409 -13.77 -24.48 8.27
C SER A 409 -13.56 -25.27 6.97
N MET A 410 -12.35 -25.29 6.40
CA MET A 410 -12.01 -26.08 5.21
C MET A 410 -12.06 -27.60 5.46
N GLY A 411 -12.08 -28.04 6.72
CA GLY A 411 -12.20 -29.43 7.11
C GLY A 411 -12.53 -29.57 8.60
N GLU A 412 -13.34 -30.57 8.95
CA GLU A 412 -13.78 -30.79 10.36
C GLU A 412 -12.60 -30.94 11.33
N GLY A 413 -11.53 -31.60 10.90
CA GLY A 413 -10.30 -31.78 11.69
C GLY A 413 -9.46 -30.50 11.88
N LEU A 414 -9.78 -29.40 11.19
CA LEU A 414 -8.99 -28.16 11.25
C LEU A 414 -9.51 -27.15 12.27
N ARG A 415 -10.69 -27.37 12.86
CA ARG A 415 -11.30 -26.42 13.80
C ARG A 415 -10.42 -26.11 15.02
N HIS A 416 -9.72 -27.12 15.54
CA HIS A 416 -8.80 -26.95 16.67
C HIS A 416 -7.51 -26.21 16.31
N THR A 417 -7.21 -26.01 15.01
CA THR A 417 -6.02 -25.28 14.53
C THR A 417 -6.28 -23.78 14.39
N MET A 418 -7.50 -23.28 14.67
CA MET A 418 -7.88 -21.88 14.48
C MET A 418 -6.93 -20.91 15.18
N LYS A 419 -6.42 -21.24 16.38
CA LYS A 419 -5.43 -20.41 17.10
C LYS A 419 -4.13 -20.22 16.30
N TYR A 420 -3.64 -21.25 15.62
CA TYR A 420 -2.44 -21.19 14.80
C TYR A 420 -2.67 -20.37 13.53
N TRP A 421 -3.80 -20.55 12.87
CA TRP A 421 -4.17 -19.74 11.71
C TRP A 421 -4.30 -18.26 12.07
N PHE A 422 -4.95 -17.96 13.20
CA PHE A 422 -5.08 -16.60 13.69
C PHE A 422 -3.71 -15.94 13.91
N GLN A 423 -2.82 -16.58 14.66
CA GLN A 423 -1.47 -16.04 14.91
C GLN A 423 -0.61 -15.97 13.65
N PHE A 424 -0.77 -16.91 12.74
CA PHE A 424 -0.11 -16.88 11.44
C PHE A 424 -0.56 -15.66 10.61
N ILE A 425 -1.85 -15.33 10.63
CA ILE A 425 -2.38 -14.16 9.90
C ILE A 425 -1.94 -12.87 10.58
N ILE A 426 -1.95 -12.79 11.91
CA ILE A 426 -1.41 -11.63 12.64
C ILE A 426 0.06 -11.41 12.31
N MET A 427 0.87 -12.47 12.33
CA MET A 427 2.27 -12.40 11.92
C MET A 427 2.40 -11.93 10.46
N PHE A 428 1.61 -12.50 9.57
CA PHE A 428 1.59 -12.16 8.16
C PHE A 428 1.27 -10.67 7.95
N GLU A 429 0.20 -10.15 8.54
CA GLU A 429 -0.18 -8.73 8.46
C GLU A 429 0.91 -7.82 9.04
N ALA A 430 1.42 -8.15 10.23
CA ALA A 430 2.46 -7.38 10.86
C ALA A 430 3.76 -7.38 10.03
N LEU A 431 4.13 -8.52 9.41
CA LEU A 431 5.28 -8.60 8.52
C LEU A 431 5.11 -7.71 7.27
N PHE A 432 3.89 -7.67 6.71
CA PHE A 432 3.56 -6.76 5.60
C PHE A 432 3.79 -5.30 5.97
N ILE A 433 3.28 -4.91 7.13
CA ILE A 433 3.39 -3.53 7.60
C ILE A 433 4.85 -3.18 7.90
N LEU A 434 5.58 -4.07 8.56
CA LEU A 434 6.96 -3.83 8.94
C LEU A 434 7.88 -3.71 7.71
N THR A 435 7.67 -4.51 6.65
CA THR A 435 8.42 -4.32 5.40
C THR A 435 8.12 -2.97 4.74
N THR A 436 6.88 -2.48 4.83
CA THR A 436 6.52 -1.14 4.37
C THR A 436 7.14 -0.05 5.24
N ILE A 437 7.23 -0.24 6.56
CA ILE A 437 7.90 0.68 7.49
C ILE A 437 9.39 0.76 7.17
N ASP A 438 10.05 -0.37 6.94
CA ASP A 438 11.47 -0.45 6.61
C ASP A 438 11.80 0.33 5.33
N ALA A 439 11.07 0.01 4.25
CA ALA A 439 11.22 0.66 2.95
C ALA A 439 10.79 2.14 3.00
N GLY A 440 9.64 2.44 3.59
CA GLY A 440 9.07 3.78 3.64
C GLY A 440 9.91 4.76 4.47
N THR A 441 10.41 4.34 5.64
CA THR A 441 11.31 5.17 6.46
C THR A 441 12.59 5.50 5.70
N ARG A 442 13.13 4.54 4.95
CA ARG A 442 14.32 4.73 4.12
C ARG A 442 14.06 5.67 2.94
N VAL A 443 12.94 5.52 2.24
CA VAL A 443 12.54 6.42 1.14
C VAL A 443 12.33 7.85 1.66
N ALA A 444 11.62 8.01 2.79
CA ALA A 444 11.42 9.32 3.41
C ALA A 444 12.75 9.97 3.81
N ARG A 445 13.70 9.18 4.33
CA ARG A 445 15.06 9.63 4.60
C ARG A 445 15.75 10.18 3.34
N TYR A 446 15.70 9.46 2.22
CA TYR A 446 16.30 9.92 0.96
C TYR A 446 15.69 11.23 0.48
N ILE A 447 14.35 11.34 0.52
CA ILE A 447 13.66 12.58 0.14
C ILE A 447 14.06 13.73 1.06
N LEU A 448 14.14 13.49 2.38
CA LEU A 448 14.56 14.50 3.34
C LEU A 448 16.01 14.90 3.13
N GLN A 449 16.93 13.96 2.83
CA GLN A 449 18.32 14.23 2.49
C GLN A 449 18.43 15.07 1.21
N ASP A 450 17.63 14.79 0.19
CA ASP A 450 17.62 15.57 -1.05
C ASP A 450 17.14 17.02 -0.82
N ILE A 451 16.05 17.18 -0.05
CA ILE A 451 15.52 18.50 0.32
C ILE A 451 16.56 19.30 1.12
N LEU A 452 17.08 18.73 2.21
CA LEU A 452 18.04 19.38 3.10
C LEU A 452 19.43 19.56 2.45
N GLY A 453 19.78 18.68 1.53
CA GLY A 453 21.01 18.74 0.77
C GLY A 453 21.12 19.98 -0.14
N ASN A 454 20.00 20.64 -0.43
CA ASN A 454 20.01 21.93 -1.11
C ASN A 454 20.45 23.08 -0.17
N LEU A 455 20.34 22.88 1.15
CA LEU A 455 20.79 23.82 2.19
C LEU A 455 22.19 23.48 2.69
N TYR A 456 22.51 22.19 2.85
CA TYR A 456 23.78 21.70 3.34
C TYR A 456 24.29 20.54 2.47
N ALA A 457 25.21 20.80 1.58
CA ALA A 457 25.70 19.89 0.54
C ALA A 457 26.12 18.48 1.03
N PRO A 458 26.76 18.28 2.22
CA PRO A 458 27.09 16.94 2.70
C PRO A 458 25.89 15.99 2.87
N LEU A 459 24.69 16.52 3.13
CA LEU A 459 23.47 15.73 3.24
C LEU A 459 23.02 15.08 1.93
N LYS A 460 23.47 15.57 0.76
CA LYS A 460 23.22 14.92 -0.54
C LYS A 460 23.88 13.56 -0.67
N LYS A 461 24.93 13.29 0.11
CA LYS A 461 25.59 11.99 0.11
C LYS A 461 24.76 11.00 0.91
N THR A 462 24.17 10.04 0.22
CA THR A 462 23.28 9.05 0.82
C THR A 462 23.98 8.04 1.75
N ASP A 463 25.30 7.98 1.69
CA ASP A 463 26.20 7.13 2.48
C ASP A 463 26.89 7.86 3.65
N TRP A 464 26.73 9.18 3.76
CA TRP A 464 27.32 9.95 4.84
C TRP A 464 26.65 9.62 6.19
N ALA A 465 27.37 8.88 7.06
CA ALA A 465 26.80 8.32 8.29
C ALA A 465 26.07 9.32 9.20
N PRO A 466 26.61 10.55 9.49
CA PRO A 466 25.85 11.51 10.29
C PRO A 466 24.55 11.97 9.62
N GLY A 467 24.54 12.12 8.30
CA GLY A 467 23.35 12.45 7.54
C GLY A 467 22.31 11.33 7.59
N VAL A 468 22.75 10.08 7.47
CA VAL A 468 21.89 8.88 7.59
C VAL A 468 21.23 8.83 8.96
N VAL A 469 22.00 8.97 10.04
CA VAL A 469 21.49 8.89 11.41
C VAL A 469 20.52 10.04 11.70
N LEU A 470 20.88 11.27 11.35
CA LEU A 470 20.06 12.46 11.61
C LEU A 470 18.71 12.38 10.87
N THR A 471 18.74 12.08 9.59
CA THR A 471 17.52 12.09 8.76
C THR A 471 16.65 10.85 9.00
N SER A 472 17.23 9.66 9.26
CA SER A 472 16.46 8.49 9.69
C SER A 472 15.82 8.74 11.07
N GLY A 473 16.56 9.34 11.99
CA GLY A 473 16.05 9.71 13.32
C GLY A 473 14.90 10.71 13.23
N ALA A 474 15.04 11.75 12.42
CA ALA A 474 14.00 12.76 12.22
C ALA A 474 12.71 12.16 11.62
N VAL A 475 12.84 11.31 10.61
CA VAL A 475 11.69 10.62 9.98
C VAL A 475 11.02 9.67 10.98
N SER A 476 11.81 8.84 11.68
CA SER A 476 11.27 7.87 12.65
C SER A 476 10.60 8.57 13.83
N PHE A 477 11.18 9.67 14.31
CA PHE A 477 10.56 10.50 15.34
C PHE A 477 9.22 11.10 14.84
N ALA A 478 9.18 11.63 13.60
CA ALA A 478 8.00 12.28 13.08
C ALA A 478 6.79 11.31 12.99
N TRP A 479 6.96 10.14 12.38
CA TRP A 479 5.85 9.19 12.31
C TRP A 479 5.58 8.48 13.65
N GLY A 480 6.61 8.27 14.47
CA GLY A 480 6.48 7.71 15.82
C GLY A 480 5.72 8.64 16.77
N TYR A 481 5.90 9.95 16.66
CA TYR A 481 5.15 10.92 17.45
C TYR A 481 3.65 10.91 17.11
N ILE A 482 3.31 10.83 15.80
CA ILE A 482 1.93 10.70 15.36
C ILE A 482 1.32 9.37 15.86
N LEU A 483 2.09 8.27 15.80
CA LEU A 483 1.68 6.97 16.33
C LEU A 483 1.38 7.03 17.84
N TYR A 484 2.27 7.64 18.60
CA TYR A 484 2.17 7.72 20.07
C TYR A 484 0.98 8.57 20.54
N THR A 485 0.67 9.64 19.83
CA THR A 485 -0.37 10.62 20.23
C THR A 485 -1.74 10.36 19.63
N GLY A 486 -1.85 9.49 18.63
CA GLY A 486 -3.09 9.25 17.89
C GLY A 486 -3.65 7.84 18.08
N ASP A 487 -4.85 7.65 17.56
CA ASP A 487 -5.54 6.38 17.48
C ASP A 487 -5.97 6.06 16.04
N ILE A 488 -6.50 4.85 15.82
CA ILE A 488 -6.91 4.40 14.48
C ILE A 488 -8.03 5.28 13.90
N SER A 489 -8.96 5.78 14.72
CA SER A 489 -10.09 6.60 14.27
C SER A 489 -9.66 7.99 13.81
N THR A 490 -8.48 8.43 14.18
CA THR A 490 -7.91 9.73 13.81
C THR A 490 -6.80 9.61 12.78
N ILE A 491 -5.91 8.63 12.92
CA ILE A 491 -4.77 8.45 12.02
C ILE A 491 -5.21 7.86 10.69
N TRP A 492 -6.12 6.87 10.68
CA TRP A 492 -6.53 6.20 9.43
C TRP A 492 -7.24 7.13 8.44
N PRO A 493 -8.21 8.00 8.84
CA PRO A 493 -8.77 8.99 7.93
C PRO A 493 -7.73 9.98 7.38
N MET A 494 -6.74 10.38 8.20
CA MET A 494 -5.66 11.25 7.75
C MET A 494 -4.76 10.52 6.73
N PHE A 495 -4.39 9.26 7.00
CA PHE A 495 -3.69 8.41 6.06
C PHE A 495 -4.44 8.28 4.74
N GLY A 496 -5.75 8.02 4.79
CA GLY A 496 -6.58 7.88 3.60
C GLY A 496 -6.61 9.15 2.75
N VAL A 497 -6.82 10.31 3.35
CA VAL A 497 -6.79 11.61 2.66
C VAL A 497 -5.42 11.86 2.04
N THR A 498 -4.34 11.65 2.77
CA THR A 498 -2.98 11.88 2.26
C THR A 498 -2.63 10.96 1.11
N ASN A 499 -2.96 9.67 1.22
CA ASN A 499 -2.69 8.68 0.18
C ASN A 499 -3.47 8.99 -1.11
N GLN A 500 -4.74 9.32 -1.02
CA GLN A 500 -5.54 9.70 -2.18
C GLN A 500 -5.17 11.07 -2.75
N THR A 501 -4.66 11.97 -1.92
CA THR A 501 -4.04 13.21 -2.38
C THR A 501 -2.90 12.94 -3.36
N LEU A 502 -2.00 12.03 -3.02
CA LEU A 502 -0.90 11.66 -3.90
C LEU A 502 -1.40 10.98 -5.17
N ALA A 503 -2.48 10.18 -5.08
CA ALA A 503 -3.10 9.59 -6.26
C ALA A 503 -3.70 10.63 -7.20
N ALA A 504 -4.43 11.62 -6.67
CA ALA A 504 -4.96 12.74 -7.45
C ALA A 504 -3.85 13.54 -8.14
N LEU A 505 -2.75 13.79 -7.41
CA LEU A 505 -1.57 14.47 -7.93
C LEU A 505 -0.90 13.67 -9.05
N ALA A 506 -0.70 12.38 -8.87
CA ALA A 506 -0.12 11.51 -9.88
C ALA A 506 -1.00 11.41 -11.13
N LEU A 507 -2.33 11.33 -10.97
CA LEU A 507 -3.28 11.41 -12.09
C LEU A 507 -3.24 12.77 -12.80
N ALA A 508 -3.05 13.87 -12.07
CA ALA A 508 -2.88 15.19 -12.66
C ALA A 508 -1.62 15.28 -13.54
N ILE A 509 -0.49 14.76 -13.05
CA ILE A 509 0.75 14.64 -13.81
C ILE A 509 0.55 13.72 -15.02
N GLY A 510 -0.10 12.57 -14.82
CA GLY A 510 -0.45 11.64 -15.90
C GLY A 510 -1.31 12.28 -16.98
N THR A 511 -2.29 13.10 -16.59
CA THR A 511 -3.12 13.90 -17.53
C THR A 511 -2.26 14.86 -18.33
N THR A 512 -1.34 15.56 -17.67
CA THR A 512 -0.38 16.46 -18.35
C THR A 512 0.46 15.70 -19.38
N ILE A 513 0.95 14.51 -19.02
CA ILE A 513 1.76 13.68 -19.92
C ILE A 513 0.93 13.24 -21.14
N ILE A 514 -0.30 12.77 -20.94
CA ILE A 514 -1.17 12.37 -22.06
C ILE A 514 -1.44 13.58 -22.98
N LEU A 515 -1.76 14.75 -22.41
CA LEU A 515 -1.97 15.97 -23.19
C LEU A 515 -0.73 16.38 -24.00
N ARG A 516 0.48 16.05 -23.54
CA ARG A 516 1.73 16.33 -24.27
C ARG A 516 1.96 15.37 -25.44
N ILE A 517 1.68 14.07 -25.25
CA ILE A 517 2.04 13.02 -26.22
C ILE A 517 0.91 12.63 -27.16
N ALA A 518 -0.35 12.74 -26.73
CA ALA A 518 -1.48 12.26 -27.53
C ALA A 518 -1.84 13.22 -28.66
N THR A 519 -2.05 12.65 -29.84
CA THR A 519 -2.59 13.36 -30.99
C THR A 519 -4.05 13.76 -30.74
N ASN A 520 -4.83 12.82 -30.18
CA ASN A 520 -6.20 13.11 -29.75
C ASN A 520 -6.23 13.45 -28.26
N LYS A 521 -6.43 14.74 -27.95
CA LYS A 521 -6.46 15.25 -26.56
C LYS A 521 -7.59 14.66 -25.70
N LEU A 522 -8.63 14.08 -26.32
CA LEU A 522 -9.71 13.41 -25.59
C LEU A 522 -9.23 12.19 -24.81
N TYR A 523 -8.12 11.58 -25.19
CA TYR A 523 -7.54 10.47 -24.42
C TYR A 523 -7.13 10.88 -22.99
N ALA A 524 -6.92 12.17 -22.72
CA ALA A 524 -6.67 12.67 -21.38
C ALA A 524 -7.85 12.45 -20.41
N ILE A 525 -9.07 12.20 -20.91
CA ILE A 525 -10.25 11.88 -20.08
C ILE A 525 -9.99 10.64 -19.22
N VAL A 526 -9.20 9.68 -19.70
CA VAL A 526 -8.85 8.44 -18.98
C VAL A 526 -8.22 8.73 -17.61
N THR A 527 -7.45 9.81 -17.48
CA THR A 527 -6.83 10.25 -16.21
C THR A 527 -7.49 11.47 -15.61
N ALA A 528 -8.01 12.38 -16.44
CA ALA A 528 -8.61 13.62 -15.95
C ALA A 528 -9.89 13.38 -15.14
N VAL A 529 -10.75 12.44 -15.57
CA VAL A 529 -11.99 12.11 -14.83
C VAL A 529 -11.66 11.51 -13.47
N PRO A 530 -10.85 10.44 -13.37
CA PRO A 530 -10.42 9.94 -12.06
C PRO A 530 -9.71 11.00 -11.21
N CYS A 531 -8.88 11.85 -11.81
CA CYS A 531 -8.21 12.95 -11.11
C CYS A 531 -9.22 13.89 -10.43
N VAL A 532 -10.25 14.33 -11.16
CA VAL A 532 -11.29 15.21 -10.61
C VAL A 532 -12.07 14.52 -9.49
N VAL A 533 -12.48 13.26 -9.71
CA VAL A 533 -13.21 12.48 -8.69
C VAL A 533 -12.36 12.36 -7.41
N MET A 534 -11.07 12.01 -7.55
CA MET A 534 -10.17 11.88 -6.42
C MET A 534 -9.91 13.22 -5.72
N ALA A 535 -9.72 14.30 -6.47
CA ALA A 535 -9.51 15.63 -5.92
C ALA A 535 -10.73 16.07 -5.10
N VAL A 536 -11.94 15.99 -5.67
CA VAL A 536 -13.19 16.38 -4.99
C VAL A 536 -13.38 15.56 -3.71
N THR A 537 -13.19 14.25 -3.78
CA THR A 537 -13.32 13.33 -2.64
C THR A 537 -12.30 13.66 -1.54
N THR A 538 -11.05 13.91 -1.93
CA THR A 538 -9.96 14.25 -1.02
C THR A 538 -10.18 15.59 -0.32
N PHE A 539 -10.62 16.62 -1.07
CA PHE A 539 -10.95 17.91 -0.48
C PHE A 539 -12.13 17.80 0.49
N ALA A 540 -13.22 17.12 0.11
CA ALA A 540 -14.37 16.92 0.97
C ALA A 540 -13.96 16.21 2.28
N ALA A 541 -13.23 15.09 2.18
CA ALA A 541 -12.73 14.34 3.33
C ALA A 541 -11.77 15.19 4.19
N GLY A 542 -10.86 15.93 3.57
CA GLY A 542 -9.90 16.78 4.26
C GLY A 542 -10.57 17.88 5.07
N PHE A 543 -11.57 18.58 4.51
CA PHE A 543 -12.35 19.59 5.24
C PHE A 543 -13.16 18.97 6.38
N MET A 544 -13.76 17.80 6.18
CA MET A 544 -14.48 17.09 7.23
C MET A 544 -13.54 16.64 8.35
N ASN A 545 -12.35 16.14 8.02
CA ASN A 545 -11.33 15.78 9.00
C ASN A 545 -10.85 16.99 9.81
N ILE A 546 -10.63 18.17 9.19
CA ILE A 546 -10.27 19.40 9.89
C ILE A 546 -11.32 19.73 10.93
N LYS A 547 -12.62 19.73 10.55
CA LYS A 547 -13.72 19.99 11.49
C LYS A 547 -13.73 18.97 12.65
N LEU A 548 -13.54 17.70 12.34
CA LEU A 548 -13.51 16.62 13.33
C LEU A 548 -12.34 16.80 14.32
N TYR A 549 -11.13 17.09 13.82
CA TYR A 549 -9.94 17.26 14.67
C TYR A 549 -10.02 18.52 15.52
N MET A 550 -10.55 19.62 14.98
CA MET A 550 -10.83 20.83 15.75
C MET A 550 -11.82 20.56 16.91
N ALA A 551 -12.90 19.84 16.62
CA ALA A 551 -13.90 19.48 17.64
C ALA A 551 -13.33 18.57 18.73
N LYS A 552 -12.32 17.74 18.41
CA LYS A 552 -11.60 16.89 19.37
C LYS A 552 -10.41 17.57 20.04
N GLY A 553 -10.09 18.83 19.73
CA GLY A 553 -8.93 19.55 20.25
C GLY A 553 -7.58 19.05 19.71
N MET A 554 -7.56 18.27 18.63
CA MET A 554 -6.37 17.69 18.03
C MET A 554 -5.68 18.67 17.07
N MET A 555 -5.05 19.69 17.62
CA MET A 555 -4.49 20.81 16.85
C MET A 555 -3.44 20.38 15.83
N LEU A 556 -2.56 19.42 16.18
CA LEU A 556 -1.55 18.89 15.24
C LEU A 556 -2.21 18.31 13.99
N ASN A 557 -3.18 17.40 14.14
CA ASN A 557 -3.86 16.74 13.01
C ASN A 557 -4.65 17.76 12.18
N THR A 558 -5.20 18.78 12.81
CA THR A 558 -5.88 19.91 12.15
C THR A 558 -4.91 20.66 11.23
N VAL A 559 -3.75 21.09 11.77
CA VAL A 559 -2.72 21.82 11.01
C VAL A 559 -2.17 20.97 9.88
N LEU A 560 -1.85 19.70 10.15
CA LEU A 560 -1.33 18.77 9.14
C LEU A 560 -2.34 18.60 7.99
N SER A 561 -3.64 18.42 8.29
CA SER A 561 -4.68 18.30 7.26
C SER A 561 -4.85 19.59 6.46
N ALA A 562 -4.77 20.76 7.10
CA ALA A 562 -4.84 22.04 6.41
C ALA A 562 -3.63 22.26 5.47
N VAL A 563 -2.42 21.92 5.91
CA VAL A 563 -1.21 22.00 5.08
C VAL A 563 -1.34 21.15 3.83
N ILE A 564 -1.84 19.91 3.95
CA ILE A 564 -2.07 19.04 2.77
C ILE A 564 -3.02 19.70 1.78
N ILE A 565 -4.16 20.19 2.23
CA ILE A 565 -5.16 20.84 1.36
C ILE A 565 -4.52 22.01 0.60
N VAL A 566 -3.73 22.84 1.27
CA VAL A 566 -3.02 23.96 0.62
C VAL A 566 -2.04 23.46 -0.43
N LEU A 567 -1.19 22.48 -0.09
CA LEU A 567 -0.18 21.94 -1.02
C LEU A 567 -0.84 21.32 -2.26
N VAL A 568 -1.93 20.58 -2.07
CA VAL A 568 -2.67 19.95 -3.18
C VAL A 568 -3.33 21.03 -4.06
N THR A 569 -3.90 22.06 -3.45
CA THR A 569 -4.49 23.18 -4.19
C THR A 569 -3.48 23.83 -5.12
N ILE A 570 -2.26 24.10 -4.62
CA ILE A 570 -1.16 24.67 -5.43
C ILE A 570 -0.87 23.77 -6.65
N ILE A 571 -0.76 22.46 -6.44
CA ILE A 571 -0.44 21.53 -7.51
C ILE A 571 -1.57 21.42 -8.53
N ILE A 572 -2.83 21.33 -8.09
CA ILE A 572 -3.97 21.22 -8.99
C ILE A 572 -4.12 22.49 -9.83
N VAL A 573 -4.01 23.66 -9.21
CA VAL A 573 -4.09 24.95 -9.92
C VAL A 573 -2.99 25.08 -10.98
N ASP A 574 -1.76 24.70 -10.64
CA ASP A 574 -0.64 24.74 -11.59
C ASP A 574 -0.82 23.73 -12.75
N ASN A 575 -1.33 22.52 -12.46
CA ASN A 575 -1.66 21.56 -13.51
C ASN A 575 -2.79 22.06 -14.43
N ILE A 576 -3.85 22.64 -13.90
CA ILE A 576 -4.95 23.22 -14.71
C ILE A 576 -4.41 24.32 -15.63
N ARG A 577 -3.50 25.17 -15.13
CA ARG A 577 -2.81 26.18 -15.96
C ARG A 577 -2.08 25.53 -17.12
N VAL A 578 -1.32 24.47 -16.86
CA VAL A 578 -0.57 23.75 -17.91
C VAL A 578 -1.54 23.07 -18.88
N TRP A 579 -2.62 22.45 -18.40
CA TRP A 579 -3.62 21.82 -19.28
C TRP A 579 -4.27 22.82 -20.22
N THR A 580 -4.65 24.01 -19.74
CA THR A 580 -5.24 25.05 -20.59
C THR A 580 -4.29 25.52 -21.71
N MET A 581 -2.97 25.51 -21.46
CA MET A 581 -1.98 25.76 -22.49
C MET A 581 -1.86 24.60 -23.49
N LEU A 582 -1.79 23.37 -22.99
CA LEU A 582 -1.62 22.17 -23.82
C LEU A 582 -2.86 21.87 -24.69
N PHE A 583 -4.06 22.20 -24.23
CA PHE A 583 -5.29 22.06 -25.05
C PHE A 583 -5.30 22.97 -26.29
N LYS A 584 -4.62 24.12 -26.21
CA LYS A 584 -4.52 25.08 -27.32
C LYS A 584 -3.45 24.69 -28.36
N THR A 585 -2.58 23.72 -28.05
CA THR A 585 -1.56 23.26 -28.98
C THR A 585 -2.12 22.20 -29.93
N GLU A 586 -2.02 22.43 -31.23
CA GLU A 586 -2.52 21.51 -32.27
C GLU A 586 -1.70 20.22 -32.40
N LYS A 587 -0.38 20.33 -32.21
CA LYS A 587 0.55 19.21 -32.35
C LYS A 587 1.02 18.71 -30.98
N PRO A 588 1.31 17.38 -30.85
CA PRO A 588 1.95 16.83 -29.65
C PRO A 588 3.26 17.58 -29.36
N VAL A 589 3.42 18.02 -28.12
CA VAL A 589 4.64 18.74 -27.68
C VAL A 589 5.76 17.76 -27.34
N GLY A 590 5.40 16.50 -27.01
CA GLY A 590 6.33 15.48 -26.51
C GLY A 590 6.67 15.66 -25.02
N MET A 591 7.37 14.67 -24.47
CA MET A 591 7.85 14.67 -23.08
C MET A 591 9.24 15.29 -23.03
N ASN A 592 9.56 16.03 -21.95
CA ASN A 592 10.87 16.61 -21.73
C ASN A 592 11.83 15.54 -21.16
N ASP A 593 12.93 15.27 -21.85
CA ASP A 593 14.01 14.41 -21.34
C ASP A 593 14.95 15.17 -20.38
N GLU A 594 15.92 14.47 -19.77
CA GLU A 594 16.91 15.10 -18.86
C GLU A 594 17.77 16.18 -19.50
N ARG A 595 17.90 16.18 -20.83
CA ARG A 595 18.73 17.09 -21.59
C ARG A 595 17.92 18.24 -22.20
N GLY A 596 16.64 18.36 -21.84
CA GLY A 596 15.71 19.31 -22.44
C GLY A 596 15.30 18.95 -23.87
N ARG A 597 15.62 17.75 -24.33
CA ARG A 597 15.15 17.24 -25.62
C ARG A 597 13.70 16.81 -25.54
N ILE A 598 12.93 17.17 -26.53
CA ILE A 598 11.54 16.71 -26.65
C ILE A 598 11.58 15.22 -27.02
N TYR A 599 11.10 14.37 -26.12
CA TYR A 599 10.92 12.95 -26.41
C TYR A 599 9.63 12.79 -27.20
N CYS A 600 9.75 12.77 -28.53
CA CYS A 600 8.63 12.35 -29.39
C CYS A 600 8.53 10.83 -29.35
N PRO A 601 7.32 10.24 -29.33
CA PRO A 601 7.13 8.80 -29.45
C PRO A 601 7.45 8.30 -30.89
N VAL A 602 8.07 9.11 -31.72
CA VAL A 602 8.51 8.75 -33.05
C VAL A 602 9.78 7.94 -32.94
N VAL A 603 9.60 6.67 -33.18
CA VAL A 603 10.55 5.64 -33.58
C VAL A 603 11.96 6.18 -33.87
N SER A 604 12.90 5.86 -33.01
CA SER A 604 14.30 5.82 -33.44
C SER A 604 14.45 4.59 -34.33
N ALA A 605 14.72 4.82 -35.61
CA ALA A 605 14.79 3.78 -36.63
C ALA A 605 15.98 2.80 -36.50
N HIS A 606 16.68 2.82 -35.36
CA HIS A 606 17.86 1.98 -35.13
C HIS A 606 17.79 1.39 -33.73
N ALA A 607 17.05 0.29 -33.58
CA ALA A 607 17.44 -0.72 -32.61
C ALA A 607 18.59 -1.52 -33.25
N PRO A 608 19.73 -1.74 -32.58
CA PRO A 608 20.72 -2.68 -33.08
C PRO A 608 20.08 -4.06 -33.14
N ASP A 609 20.18 -4.72 -34.30
CA ASP A 609 19.69 -6.08 -34.55
C ASP A 609 20.39 -7.16 -33.72
N ASP A 610 21.33 -6.78 -32.83
CA ASP A 610 22.25 -7.67 -32.11
C ASP A 610 22.04 -7.61 -30.60
N LEU A 611 20.81 -7.71 -30.09
CA LEU A 611 20.61 -8.03 -28.68
C LEU A 611 20.55 -9.56 -28.51
N PRO A 612 21.49 -10.21 -27.79
CA PRO A 612 21.42 -11.63 -27.53
C PRO A 612 20.14 -11.95 -26.76
N LEU A 613 19.33 -12.82 -27.35
CA LEU A 613 18.19 -13.47 -26.71
C LEU A 613 18.76 -14.39 -25.61
N ALA A 614 18.71 -13.94 -24.36
CA ALA A 614 18.97 -14.76 -23.19
C ALA A 614 17.72 -14.80 -22.29
#